data_a22cebf81abebed9fca38b24da3df020
#
_entry.id   a22cebf81abebed9fca38b24da3df020
#
_cell.length_a   1.000
_cell.length_b   1.000
_cell.length_c   1.000
_cell.angle_alpha   90.00
_cell.angle_beta   90.00
_cell.angle_gamma   90.00
#
_symmetry.space_group_name_H-M   'P 1'
#
loop_
_entity.id
_entity.type
_entity.pdbx_description
1 polymer ?
#
loop_
_entity_poly.entity_id
_entity_poly.type
_entity_poly.pdbx_seq_one_letter_code
_entity_poly.pdbx_strand_id
1 'polypeptide(L)'
;MAEILKVGVVGAGMIGQDHIRRISEVLSGARVTAVTDTDRSRAEKVATERGARVFDDAASLIASDEVDAVLVCSWGPVHIEAVLPGLAAGKPLFVEKPLAFSQEDCLKIIDAEV
;
A
#
# COMPACT_ATOMS: atom_id res chain seq x y z
N MET A 1 -7.78 23.64 8.84
CA MET A 1 -7.13 22.39 9.29
C MET A 1 -6.67 21.63 8.08
N ALA A 2 -5.44 21.14 8.14
CA ALA A 2 -4.94 20.27 7.07
C ALA A 2 -5.66 18.92 7.13
N GLU A 3 -6.05 18.40 5.99
CA GLU A 3 -6.62 17.08 5.90
C GLU A 3 -5.55 16.03 6.19
N ILE A 4 -5.93 14.97 6.90
CA ILE A 4 -5.05 13.84 7.14
C ILE A 4 -5.09 12.93 5.93
N LEU A 5 -3.93 12.63 5.37
CA LEU A 5 -3.79 11.70 4.25
C LEU A 5 -4.08 10.28 4.72
N LYS A 6 -5.02 9.62 4.07
CA LYS A 6 -5.39 8.23 4.40
C LYS A 6 -4.55 7.27 3.55
N VAL A 7 -3.72 6.49 4.22
CA VAL A 7 -2.77 5.59 3.56
C VAL A 7 -3.22 4.14 3.66
N GLY A 8 -3.30 3.48 2.51
CA GLY A 8 -3.50 2.05 2.44
C GLY A 8 -2.15 1.35 2.27
N VAL A 9 -1.91 0.28 2.99
CA VAL A 9 -0.65 -0.45 2.96
C VAL A 9 -0.87 -1.84 2.37
N VAL A 10 -0.17 -2.13 1.30
CA VAL A 10 -0.14 -3.44 0.66
C VAL A 10 1.14 -4.15 1.10
N GLY A 11 1.01 -5.17 1.92
CA GLY A 11 2.14 -5.90 2.49
C GLY A 11 2.48 -5.44 3.90
N ALA A 12 2.21 -6.30 4.88
CA ALA A 12 2.41 -6.03 6.31
C ALA A 12 3.55 -6.86 6.90
N GLY A 13 4.58 -7.15 6.11
CA GLY A 13 5.81 -7.76 6.58
C GLY A 13 6.68 -6.76 7.33
N MET A 14 7.96 -7.09 7.54
CA MET A 14 8.85 -6.26 8.35
C MET A 14 8.93 -4.81 7.87
N ILE A 15 9.13 -4.60 6.56
CA ILE A 15 9.22 -3.26 5.99
C ILE A 15 7.89 -2.52 6.06
N GLY A 16 6.79 -3.21 5.72
CA GLY A 16 5.46 -2.61 5.81
C GLY A 16 5.12 -2.18 7.23
N GLN A 17 5.42 -3.02 8.22
CA GLN A 17 5.19 -2.68 9.61
C GLN A 17 6.07 -1.51 10.08
N ASP A 18 7.29 -1.41 9.59
CA ASP A 18 8.17 -0.28 9.92
C ASP A 18 7.61 1.03 9.39
N HIS A 19 7.14 1.05 8.15
CA HIS A 19 6.48 2.22 7.57
C HIS A 19 5.18 2.57 8.30
N ILE A 20 4.38 1.57 8.66
CA ILE A 20 3.15 1.77 9.42
C ILE A 20 3.45 2.43 10.75
N ARG A 21 4.48 1.96 11.46
CA ARG A 21 4.90 2.54 12.73
C ARG A 21 5.31 4.00 12.55
N ARG A 22 6.09 4.30 11.53
CA ARG A 22 6.55 5.67 11.27
C ARG A 22 5.39 6.61 10.96
N ILE A 23 4.46 6.18 10.14
CA ILE A 23 3.27 6.98 9.81
C ILE A 23 2.43 7.21 11.06
N SER A 24 2.28 6.19 11.89
CA SER A 24 1.37 6.23 13.05
C SER A 24 1.97 6.92 14.26
N GLU A 25 3.29 6.83 14.47
CA GLU A 25 3.92 7.27 15.72
C GLU A 25 4.89 8.42 15.57
N VAL A 26 5.47 8.63 14.39
CA VAL A 26 6.54 9.60 14.18
C VAL A 26 6.12 10.76 13.29
N LEU A 27 5.45 10.47 12.19
CA LEU A 27 5.05 11.48 11.22
C LEU A 27 3.69 12.06 11.58
N SER A 28 3.41 13.28 11.08
CA SER A 28 2.11 13.90 11.20
C SER A 28 1.52 14.14 9.81
N GLY A 29 0.21 14.28 9.72
CA GLY A 29 -0.48 14.56 8.48
C GLY A 29 -0.91 13.33 7.69
N ALA A 30 -0.61 12.13 8.17
CA ALA A 30 -1.03 10.88 7.54
C ALA A 30 -1.38 9.83 8.58
N ARG A 31 -2.27 8.92 8.21
CA ARG A 31 -2.57 7.76 9.06
C ARG A 31 -2.85 6.55 8.19
N VAL A 32 -2.63 5.37 8.74
CA VAL A 32 -2.93 4.10 8.07
C VAL A 32 -4.40 3.79 8.28
N THR A 33 -5.16 3.69 7.20
CA THR A 33 -6.60 3.39 7.24
C THR A 33 -6.94 2.01 6.72
N ALA A 34 -6.03 1.38 5.96
CA ALA A 34 -6.29 0.11 5.31
C ALA A 34 -5.01 -0.70 5.19
N VAL A 35 -5.13 -2.01 5.33
CA VAL A 35 -4.01 -2.95 5.23
C VAL A 35 -4.47 -4.20 4.47
N THR A 36 -3.62 -4.72 3.62
CA THR A 36 -3.79 -6.05 3.03
C THR A 36 -2.47 -6.81 3.02
N ASP A 37 -2.53 -8.12 3.13
CA ASP A 37 -1.37 -9.01 3.08
C ASP A 37 -1.85 -10.40 2.68
N THR A 38 -1.01 -11.16 2.01
CA THR A 38 -1.32 -12.55 1.67
C THR A 38 -1.51 -13.41 2.93
N ASP A 39 -0.83 -13.05 4.02
CA ASP A 39 -1.07 -13.61 5.34
C ASP A 39 -2.14 -12.76 6.05
N ARG A 40 -3.40 -13.20 5.98
CA ARG A 40 -4.50 -12.45 6.56
C ARG A 40 -4.37 -12.23 8.06
N SER A 41 -3.84 -13.21 8.78
CA SER A 41 -3.62 -13.08 10.24
C SER A 41 -2.69 -11.91 10.55
N ARG A 42 -1.64 -11.75 9.76
CA ARG A 42 -0.69 -10.65 9.92
C ARG A 42 -1.35 -9.31 9.62
N ALA A 43 -2.14 -9.24 8.55
CA ALA A 43 -2.88 -8.03 8.23
C ALA A 43 -3.86 -7.65 9.34
N GLU A 44 -4.59 -8.61 9.88
CA GLU A 44 -5.54 -8.39 10.96
C GLU A 44 -4.88 -7.89 12.23
N LYS A 45 -3.73 -8.46 12.60
CA LYS A 45 -2.99 -8.03 13.77
C LYS A 45 -2.54 -6.59 13.64
N VAL A 46 -1.94 -6.24 12.52
CA VAL A 46 -1.44 -4.88 12.27
C VAL A 46 -2.58 -3.89 12.21
N ALA A 47 -3.66 -4.24 11.52
CA ALA A 47 -4.83 -3.37 11.39
C ALA A 47 -5.48 -3.09 12.75
N THR A 48 -5.61 -4.11 13.59
CA THR A 48 -6.19 -3.98 14.94
C THR A 48 -5.37 -3.00 15.79
N GLU A 49 -4.04 -3.10 15.73
CA GLU A 49 -3.16 -2.21 16.49
C GLU A 49 -3.28 -0.74 16.07
N ARG A 50 -3.70 -0.47 14.84
CA ARG A 50 -3.74 0.88 14.29
C ARG A 50 -5.15 1.41 14.00
N GLY A 51 -6.18 0.63 14.28
CA GLY A 51 -7.55 1.01 13.96
C GLY A 51 -7.81 1.08 12.46
N ALA A 52 -7.10 0.27 11.67
CA ALA A 52 -7.24 0.20 10.22
C ALA A 52 -8.17 -0.93 9.81
N ARG A 53 -8.64 -0.89 8.57
CA ARG A 53 -9.49 -1.92 7.99
C ARG A 53 -8.64 -2.91 7.18
N VAL A 54 -8.95 -4.19 7.27
CA VAL A 54 -8.31 -5.24 6.47
C VAL A 54 -9.08 -5.43 5.15
N PHE A 55 -8.35 -5.46 4.05
CA PHE A 55 -8.89 -5.76 2.74
C PHE A 55 -8.35 -7.11 2.26
N ASP A 56 -9.14 -7.80 1.44
CA ASP A 56 -8.78 -9.14 0.96
C ASP A 56 -7.65 -9.12 -0.08
N ASP A 57 -7.57 -8.05 -0.84
CA ASP A 57 -6.55 -7.92 -1.89
C ASP A 57 -6.19 -6.45 -2.13
N ALA A 58 -5.14 -6.24 -2.93
CA ALA A 58 -4.67 -4.90 -3.26
C ALA A 58 -5.70 -4.12 -4.07
N ALA A 59 -6.39 -4.77 -5.00
CA ALA A 59 -7.35 -4.08 -5.87
C ALA A 59 -8.51 -3.48 -5.09
N SER A 60 -9.09 -4.22 -4.14
CA SER A 60 -10.17 -3.69 -3.32
C SER A 60 -9.71 -2.60 -2.36
N LEU A 61 -8.50 -2.72 -1.80
CA LEU A 61 -7.91 -1.67 -0.97
C LEU A 61 -7.74 -0.37 -1.77
N ILE A 62 -7.18 -0.46 -2.96
CA ILE A 62 -6.92 0.69 -3.82
C ILE A 62 -8.21 1.37 -4.28
N ALA A 63 -9.26 0.60 -4.51
CA ALA A 63 -10.54 1.13 -4.94
C ALA A 63 -11.33 1.82 -3.82
N SER A 64 -10.93 1.67 -2.57
CA SER A 64 -11.67 2.18 -1.43
C SER A 64 -11.55 3.70 -1.29
N ASP A 65 -12.67 4.34 -0.94
CA ASP A 65 -12.69 5.77 -0.59
C ASP A 65 -11.96 6.06 0.71
N GLU A 66 -11.65 5.05 1.50
CA GLU A 66 -10.88 5.19 2.74
C GLU A 66 -9.38 5.31 2.50
N VAL A 67 -8.93 5.24 1.23
CA VAL A 67 -7.52 5.27 0.85
C VAL A 67 -7.28 6.41 -0.13
N ASP A 68 -6.42 7.35 0.25
CA ASP A 68 -5.99 8.45 -0.61
C ASP A 68 -4.70 8.15 -1.34
N ALA A 69 -3.80 7.39 -0.72
CA ALA A 69 -2.49 7.04 -1.25
C ALA A 69 -2.13 5.61 -0.84
N VAL A 70 -1.30 4.96 -1.62
CA VAL A 70 -0.97 3.55 -1.43
C VAL A 70 0.54 3.37 -1.23
N LEU A 71 0.89 2.62 -0.19
CA LEU A 71 2.25 2.22 0.11
C LEU A 71 2.41 0.74 -0.21
N VAL A 72 3.23 0.41 -1.18
CA VAL A 72 3.42 -0.97 -1.64
C VAL A 72 4.69 -1.55 -1.03
N CYS A 73 4.52 -2.44 -0.08
CA CYS A 73 5.60 -3.10 0.66
C CYS A 73 5.54 -4.62 0.56
N SER A 74 4.79 -5.14 -0.39
CA SER A 74 4.69 -6.57 -0.62
C SER A 74 5.98 -7.12 -1.24
N TRP A 75 6.07 -8.44 -1.35
CA TRP A 75 7.23 -9.07 -1.95
C TRP A 75 7.46 -8.56 -3.39
N GLY A 76 8.72 -8.22 -3.71
CA GLY A 76 9.08 -7.57 -4.97
C GLY A 76 8.45 -8.15 -6.24
N PRO A 77 8.48 -9.48 -6.46
CA PRO A 77 7.88 -10.09 -7.65
C PRO A 77 6.38 -9.82 -7.84
N VAL A 78 5.66 -9.47 -6.78
CA VAL A 78 4.22 -9.22 -6.85
C VAL A 78 3.85 -7.74 -6.71
N HIS A 79 4.82 -6.83 -6.70
CA HIS A 79 4.53 -5.39 -6.65
C HIS A 79 3.57 -4.94 -7.74
N ILE A 80 3.71 -5.51 -8.94
CA ILE A 80 2.89 -5.12 -10.08
C ILE A 80 1.39 -5.34 -9.84
N GLU A 81 1.03 -6.28 -8.99
CA GLU A 81 -0.36 -6.56 -8.65
C GLU A 81 -1.04 -5.39 -7.93
N ALA A 82 -0.26 -4.53 -7.29
CA ALA A 82 -0.76 -3.32 -6.65
C ALA A 82 -0.48 -2.07 -7.50
N VAL A 83 0.67 -2.02 -8.15
CA VAL A 83 1.10 -0.83 -8.88
C VAL A 83 0.17 -0.54 -10.07
N LEU A 84 -0.16 -1.52 -10.89
CA LEU A 84 -1.03 -1.30 -12.04
C LEU A 84 -2.44 -0.84 -11.63
N PRO A 85 -3.13 -1.48 -10.68
CA PRO A 85 -4.40 -0.95 -10.20
C PRO A 85 -4.30 0.45 -9.61
N GLY A 86 -3.21 0.75 -8.90
CA GLY A 86 -2.99 2.07 -8.32
C GLY A 86 -2.86 3.16 -9.37
N LEU A 87 -2.11 2.90 -10.43
CA LEU A 87 -1.97 3.83 -11.54
C LEU A 87 -3.30 4.02 -12.27
N ALA A 88 -4.05 2.95 -12.49
CA ALA A 88 -5.37 3.02 -13.11
C ALA A 88 -6.35 3.84 -12.27
N ALA A 89 -6.27 3.77 -10.95
CA ALA A 89 -7.11 4.52 -10.03
C ALA A 89 -6.65 5.98 -9.87
N GLY A 90 -5.48 6.33 -10.38
CA GLY A 90 -4.93 7.68 -10.26
C GLY A 90 -4.49 8.05 -8.86
N LYS A 91 -4.24 7.09 -7.99
CA LYS A 91 -3.80 7.34 -6.63
C LYS A 91 -2.27 7.41 -6.52
N PRO A 92 -1.72 8.32 -5.71
CA PRO A 92 -0.28 8.35 -5.45
C PRO A 92 0.20 7.02 -4.87
N LEU A 93 1.35 6.56 -5.36
CA LEU A 93 1.97 5.29 -4.95
C LEU A 93 3.37 5.55 -4.44
N PHE A 94 3.70 4.95 -3.30
CA PHE A 94 5.08 4.77 -2.85
C PHE A 94 5.36 3.27 -2.89
N VAL A 95 6.34 2.88 -3.69
CA VAL A 95 6.65 1.45 -3.90
C VAL A 95 8.05 1.17 -3.37
N GLU A 96 8.15 0.19 -2.45
CA GLU A 96 9.45 -0.27 -2.00
C GLU A 96 10.23 -0.90 -3.15
N LYS A 97 11.54 -0.79 -3.11
CA LYS A 97 12.40 -1.36 -4.13
C LYS A 97 12.44 -2.89 -4.02
N PRO A 98 12.62 -3.59 -5.14
CA PRO A 98 12.65 -3.04 -6.50
C PRO A 98 11.25 -2.69 -6.98
N LEU A 99 11.15 -1.71 -7.89
CA LEU A 99 9.86 -1.30 -8.46
C LEU A 99 9.11 -2.48 -9.05
N ALA A 100 9.83 -3.30 -9.78
CA ALA A 100 9.33 -4.56 -10.30
C ALA A 100 10.49 -5.54 -10.41
N PHE A 101 10.19 -6.83 -10.54
CA PHE A 101 11.20 -7.88 -10.53
C PHE A 101 11.72 -8.24 -11.91
N SER A 102 11.02 -7.86 -12.97
CA SER A 102 11.43 -8.12 -14.35
C SER A 102 11.39 -6.84 -15.18
N GLN A 103 12.17 -6.82 -16.25
CA GLN A 103 12.14 -5.73 -17.22
C GLN A 103 10.76 -5.58 -17.85
N GLU A 104 10.11 -6.70 -18.15
CA GLU A 104 8.77 -6.70 -18.70
C GLU A 104 7.78 -5.97 -17.79
N ASP A 105 7.81 -6.27 -16.49
CA ASP A 105 6.94 -5.63 -15.53
C ASP A 105 7.26 -4.14 -15.38
N CYS A 106 8.53 -3.76 -15.38
CA CYS A 106 8.93 -2.36 -15.34
C CYS A 106 8.37 -1.59 -16.54
N LEU A 107 8.43 -2.18 -17.73
CA LEU A 107 7.88 -1.56 -18.95
C LEU A 107 6.37 -1.40 -18.88
N LYS A 108 5.66 -2.38 -18.35
CA LYS A 108 4.21 -2.29 -18.13
C LYS A 108 3.85 -1.14 -17.19
N ILE A 109 4.62 -0.93 -16.14
CA ILE A 109 4.40 0.16 -15.20
C ILE A 109 4.63 1.51 -15.87
N ILE A 110 5.70 1.64 -16.63
CA ILE A 110 6.00 2.89 -17.35
C ILE A 110 4.91 3.21 -18.35
N ASP A 111 4.45 2.24 -19.12
CA ASP A 111 3.37 2.43 -20.08
C ASP A 111 2.06 2.84 -19.40
N ALA A 112 1.75 2.26 -18.26
CA ALA A 112 0.53 2.58 -17.51
C ALA A 112 0.56 3.98 -16.90
N GLU A 113 1.75 4.46 -16.52
CA GLU A 113 1.92 5.79 -15.93
C GLU A 113 1.72 6.91 -16.96
N VAL A 114 2.16 6.68 -18.17
CA VAL A 114 2.03 7.65 -19.25
C VAL A 114 0.57 7.69 -19.75
#